data_6ca335f2585bf662b7ab935e81a29d83
#
_entry.id   6ca335f2585bf662b7ab935e81a29d83
#
_cell.length_a   1.000
_cell.length_b   1.000
_cell.length_c   1.000
_cell.angle_alpha   90.00
_cell.angle_beta   90.00
_cell.angle_gamma   90.00
#
_symmetry.space_group_name_H-M   'P 1'
#
loop_
_entity.id
_entity.type
_entity.pdbx_description
1 polymer ?
#
loop_
_entity_poly.entity_id
_entity_poly.type
_entity_poly.pdbx_seq_one_letter_code
_entity_poly.pdbx_strand_id
1 'polypeptide(L)'
;MEMKEQIISDIETNPIILYMKGTKEMPMCGFSNSVVQVLNHYGVEYKDVNVLTDPMIRVKLSEHSGWPTIPQLFVDGKLVGGADITMELHNKGELLDVLDITTED
;
A
#
# COMPACT_ATOMS: atom_id res chain seq x y z
N MET A 1 -10.86 16.95 -10.52
CA MET A 1 -11.02 15.49 -10.44
C MET A 1 -11.57 15.12 -9.08
N GLU A 2 -12.59 14.29 -9.06
CA GLU A 2 -13.15 13.85 -7.78
C GLU A 2 -12.16 12.94 -7.07
N MET A 3 -12.30 12.84 -5.75
CA MET A 3 -11.37 12.09 -4.92
C MET A 3 -11.27 10.63 -5.35
N LYS A 4 -12.40 9.97 -5.63
CA LYS A 4 -12.37 8.57 -6.03
C LYS A 4 -11.63 8.38 -7.35
N GLU A 5 -11.84 9.28 -8.30
CA GLU A 5 -11.12 9.25 -9.56
C GLU A 5 -9.63 9.46 -9.36
N GLN A 6 -9.26 10.36 -8.45
CA GLN A 6 -7.85 10.60 -8.12
C GLN A 6 -7.21 9.35 -7.53
N ILE A 7 -7.91 8.68 -6.61
CA ILE A 7 -7.42 7.47 -5.98
C ILE A 7 -7.21 6.38 -7.02
N ILE A 8 -8.18 6.17 -7.90
CA ILE A 8 -8.07 5.17 -8.97
C ILE A 8 -6.89 5.50 -9.87
N SER A 9 -6.74 6.76 -10.26
CA SER A 9 -5.64 7.19 -11.10
C SER A 9 -4.30 6.95 -10.42
N ASP A 10 -4.19 7.29 -9.14
CA ASP A 10 -2.95 7.10 -8.39
C ASP A 10 -2.58 5.61 -8.30
N ILE A 11 -3.57 4.74 -8.11
CA ILE A 11 -3.35 3.31 -8.05
C ILE A 11 -2.87 2.79 -9.40
N GLU A 12 -3.43 3.30 -10.49
CA GLU A 12 -3.09 2.82 -11.83
C GLU A 12 -1.75 3.35 -12.33
N THR A 13 -1.34 4.54 -11.86
CA THR A 13 -0.14 5.18 -12.38
C THR A 13 1.09 4.94 -11.51
N ASN A 14 0.94 4.38 -10.33
CA ASN A 14 2.08 4.07 -9.45
C ASN A 14 2.21 2.56 -9.34
N PRO A 15 3.37 2.00 -9.71
CA PRO A 15 3.55 0.54 -9.65
C PRO A 15 3.33 -0.03 -8.25
N ILE A 16 3.76 0.69 -7.22
CA ILE A 16 3.55 0.29 -5.83
C ILE A 16 3.04 1.52 -5.09
N ILE A 17 1.88 1.39 -4.45
CA ILE A 17 1.29 2.48 -3.67
C ILE A 17 0.70 1.90 -2.38
N LEU A 18 0.98 2.60 -1.27
CA LEU A 18 0.54 2.19 0.05
C LEU A 18 -0.33 3.29 0.65
N TYR A 19 -1.58 2.94 0.96
CA TYR A 19 -2.47 3.81 1.73
C TYR A 19 -2.30 3.44 3.19
N MET A 20 -1.91 4.42 4.02
CA MET A 20 -1.48 4.15 5.37
C MET A 20 -1.89 5.26 6.32
N LYS A 21 -1.79 5.02 7.60
CA LYS A 21 -1.94 6.05 8.62
C LYS A 21 -0.57 6.63 8.91
N GLY A 22 -0.43 7.94 8.63
CA GLY A 22 0.86 8.63 8.70
C GLY A 22 1.59 8.56 7.36
N THR A 23 2.88 8.79 7.41
CA THR A 23 3.75 8.77 6.22
C THR A 23 4.79 7.67 6.38
N LYS A 24 5.46 7.34 5.29
CA LYS A 24 6.49 6.30 5.37
C LYS A 24 7.66 6.71 6.27
N GLU A 25 7.90 8.03 6.42
CA GLU A 25 8.91 8.51 7.35
C GLU A 25 8.41 8.52 8.78
N MET A 26 7.08 8.63 8.98
CA MET A 26 6.49 8.73 10.30
C MET A 26 5.15 7.98 10.33
N PRO A 27 5.20 6.63 10.35
CA PRO A 27 3.97 5.85 10.47
C PRO A 27 3.29 6.11 11.81
N MET A 28 1.97 6.20 11.80
CA MET A 28 1.18 6.51 13.00
C MET A 28 0.29 5.35 13.42
N CYS A 29 0.59 4.15 12.96
CA CYS A 29 -0.17 2.95 13.27
C CYS A 29 0.78 1.77 13.16
N GLY A 30 0.72 0.84 14.13
CA GLY A 30 1.60 -0.31 14.13
C GLY A 30 1.46 -1.17 12.88
N PHE A 31 0.25 -1.34 12.38
CA PHE A 31 0.02 -2.12 11.17
C PHE A 31 0.61 -1.43 9.93
N SER A 32 0.44 -0.09 9.84
CA SER A 32 1.05 0.67 8.76
C SER A 32 2.57 0.60 8.83
N ASN A 33 3.12 0.71 10.04
CA ASN A 33 4.55 0.62 10.24
C ASN A 33 5.10 -0.73 9.79
N SER A 34 4.39 -1.81 10.08
CA SER A 34 4.82 -3.15 9.67
C SER A 34 5.00 -3.25 8.16
N VAL A 35 4.05 -2.69 7.40
CA VAL A 35 4.14 -2.73 5.94
C VAL A 35 5.28 -1.86 5.45
N VAL A 36 5.47 -0.67 6.04
CA VAL A 36 6.58 0.21 5.69
C VAL A 36 7.92 -0.51 5.91
N GLN A 37 8.08 -1.18 7.04
CA GLN A 37 9.33 -1.88 7.34
C GLN A 37 9.60 -3.00 6.33
N VAL A 38 8.56 -3.73 5.96
CA VAL A 38 8.71 -4.80 4.97
C VAL A 38 9.10 -4.23 3.61
N LEU A 39 8.43 -3.17 3.16
CA LEU A 39 8.77 -2.54 1.88
C LEU A 39 10.19 -1.98 1.90
N ASN A 40 10.60 -1.38 3.01
CA ASN A 40 11.96 -0.88 3.18
C ASN A 40 12.99 -2.01 3.11
N HIS A 41 12.64 -3.17 3.65
CA HIS A 41 13.52 -4.35 3.59
C HIS A 41 13.84 -4.73 2.15
N TYR A 42 12.87 -4.63 1.26
CA TYR A 42 13.10 -4.96 -0.15
C TYR A 42 13.70 -3.81 -0.95
N GLY A 43 13.76 -2.60 -0.37
CA GLY A 43 14.38 -1.46 -1.03
C GLY A 43 13.61 -0.93 -2.22
N VAL A 44 12.31 -1.24 -2.32
CA VAL A 44 11.50 -0.76 -3.44
C VAL A 44 11.07 0.68 -3.22
N GLU A 45 10.93 1.41 -4.31
CA GLU A 45 10.31 2.73 -4.27
C GLU A 45 8.80 2.56 -4.34
N TYR A 46 8.09 3.35 -3.56
CA TYR A 46 6.63 3.30 -3.56
C TYR A 46 6.07 4.65 -3.16
N LYS A 47 4.85 4.92 -3.61
CA LYS A 47 4.12 6.10 -3.19
C LYS A 47 3.36 5.78 -1.92
N ASP A 48 3.44 6.67 -0.94
CA ASP A 48 2.63 6.55 0.27
C ASP A 48 1.56 7.65 0.27
N VAL A 49 0.38 7.29 0.78
CA VAL A 49 -0.73 8.23 0.94
C VAL A 49 -1.21 8.16 2.37
N ASN A 50 -1.18 9.30 3.05
CA ASN A 50 -1.62 9.39 4.44
C ASN A 50 -3.13 9.59 4.49
N VAL A 51 -3.87 8.55 4.87
CA VAL A 51 -5.33 8.61 4.90
C VAL A 51 -5.85 9.52 6.03
N LEU A 52 -4.98 9.89 6.97
CA LEU A 52 -5.39 10.76 8.07
C LEU A 52 -5.56 12.22 7.66
N THR A 53 -5.05 12.60 6.48
CA THR A 53 -5.19 13.99 6.02
C THR A 53 -6.61 14.35 5.64
N ASP A 54 -7.44 13.36 5.28
CA ASP A 54 -8.83 13.58 4.91
C ASP A 54 -9.58 12.26 5.10
N PRO A 55 -10.59 12.23 5.99
CA PRO A 55 -11.33 10.98 6.24
C PRO A 55 -12.03 10.41 5.00
N MET A 56 -12.29 11.22 3.99
CA MET A 56 -12.92 10.73 2.77
C MET A 56 -11.99 9.88 1.93
N ILE A 57 -10.66 10.00 2.11
CA ILE A 57 -9.71 9.13 1.40
C ILE A 57 -10.02 7.67 1.72
N ARG A 58 -10.18 7.35 3.02
CA ARG A 58 -10.47 5.98 3.44
C ARG A 58 -11.81 5.51 2.88
N VAL A 59 -12.83 6.36 2.92
CA VAL A 59 -14.15 6.00 2.44
C VAL A 59 -14.11 5.66 0.95
N LYS A 60 -13.52 6.55 0.14
CA LYS A 60 -13.49 6.36 -1.30
C LYS A 60 -12.57 5.22 -1.70
N LEU A 61 -11.46 5.05 -0.98
CA LEU A 61 -10.56 3.94 -1.21
C LEU A 61 -11.26 2.60 -0.99
N SER A 62 -11.98 2.48 0.14
CA SER A 62 -12.67 1.23 0.46
C SER A 62 -13.82 0.94 -0.50
N GLU A 63 -14.49 1.99 -1.02
CA GLU A 63 -15.48 1.80 -2.06
C GLU A 63 -14.87 1.15 -3.31
N HIS A 64 -13.66 1.57 -3.65
CA HIS A 64 -12.97 1.04 -4.83
C HIS A 64 -12.42 -0.36 -4.59
N SER A 65 -11.76 -0.57 -3.46
CA SER A 65 -11.03 -1.82 -3.20
C SER A 65 -11.89 -2.93 -2.63
N GLY A 66 -12.99 -2.56 -1.96
CA GLY A 66 -13.78 -3.52 -1.20
C GLY A 66 -13.11 -3.95 0.11
N TRP A 67 -11.98 -3.35 0.47
CA TRP A 67 -11.22 -3.70 1.67
C TRP A 67 -11.53 -2.68 2.78
N PRO A 68 -11.90 -3.13 3.98
CA PRO A 68 -12.44 -2.19 4.99
C PRO A 68 -11.40 -1.51 5.86
N THR A 69 -10.16 -2.01 5.89
CA THR A 69 -9.17 -1.53 6.87
C THR A 69 -7.97 -0.89 6.20
N ILE A 70 -7.18 -0.16 7.00
CA ILE A 70 -5.92 0.47 6.59
C ILE A 70 -4.82 -0.22 7.41
N PRO A 71 -3.66 -0.53 6.82
CA PRO A 71 -3.18 -0.10 5.51
C PRO A 71 -3.71 -0.95 4.35
N GLN A 72 -3.59 -0.40 3.14
CA GLN A 72 -3.91 -1.13 1.91
C GLN A 72 -2.75 -0.95 0.93
N LEU A 73 -2.20 -2.07 0.48
CA LEU A 73 -1.09 -2.09 -0.47
C LEU A 73 -1.59 -2.50 -1.84
N PHE A 74 -1.24 -1.71 -2.86
CA PHE A 74 -1.58 -2.01 -4.25
C PHE A 74 -0.30 -2.14 -5.05
N VAL A 75 -0.25 -3.15 -5.92
CA VAL A 75 0.87 -3.36 -6.84
C VAL A 75 0.31 -3.57 -8.24
N ASP A 76 0.80 -2.78 -9.19
CA ASP A 76 0.37 -2.82 -10.58
C ASP A 76 -1.15 -2.71 -10.73
N GLY A 77 -1.74 -1.83 -9.94
CA GLY A 77 -3.17 -1.54 -10.00
C GLY A 77 -4.04 -2.52 -9.23
N LYS A 78 -3.46 -3.52 -8.58
CA LYS A 78 -4.23 -4.58 -7.91
C LYS A 78 -3.98 -4.55 -6.41
N LEU A 79 -5.04 -4.76 -5.65
CA LEU A 79 -4.95 -4.84 -4.19
C LEU A 79 -4.20 -6.10 -3.80
N VAL A 80 -3.10 -5.92 -3.08
CA VAL A 80 -2.39 -7.04 -2.45
C VAL A 80 -3.09 -7.42 -1.15
N GLY A 81 -3.41 -6.41 -0.33
CA GLY A 81 -4.08 -6.62 0.95
C GLY A 81 -3.59 -5.65 2.00
N GLY A 82 -3.90 -5.95 3.23
CA GLY A 82 -3.47 -5.17 4.38
C GLY A 82 -2.19 -5.69 5.00
N ALA A 83 -1.99 -5.37 6.29
CA ALA A 83 -0.77 -5.75 6.99
C ALA A 83 -0.61 -7.26 7.11
N ASP A 84 -1.70 -7.96 7.45
CA ASP A 84 -1.62 -9.40 7.68
C ASP A 84 -1.22 -10.15 6.42
N ILE A 85 -1.84 -9.81 5.29
CA ILE A 85 -1.55 -10.50 4.02
C ILE A 85 -0.13 -10.15 3.56
N THR A 86 0.27 -8.88 3.68
CA THR A 86 1.61 -8.46 3.31
C THR A 86 2.67 -9.21 4.12
N MET A 87 2.46 -9.33 5.43
CA MET A 87 3.39 -10.05 6.29
C MET A 87 3.42 -11.53 5.97
N GLU A 88 2.28 -12.12 5.66
CA GLU A 88 2.21 -13.53 5.31
C GLU A 88 3.00 -13.80 4.03
N LEU A 89 2.82 -12.97 3.01
CA LEU A 89 3.55 -13.11 1.76
C LEU A 89 5.06 -12.95 1.98
N HIS A 90 5.43 -12.00 2.83
CA HIS A 90 6.84 -11.80 3.18
C HIS A 90 7.42 -13.03 3.86
N ASN A 91 6.71 -13.57 4.84
CA ASN A 91 7.20 -14.73 5.60
C ASN A 91 7.31 -15.97 4.73
N LYS A 92 6.48 -16.10 3.70
CA LYS A 92 6.52 -17.23 2.78
C LYS A 92 7.53 -17.04 1.65
N GLY A 93 8.16 -15.87 1.58
CA GLY A 93 9.10 -15.57 0.49
C GLY A 93 8.42 -15.28 -0.84
N GLU A 94 7.12 -14.99 -0.83
CA GLU A 94 6.33 -14.76 -2.04
C GLU A 94 6.18 -13.28 -2.38
N LEU A 95 6.50 -12.38 -1.45
CA LEU A 95 6.31 -10.96 -1.67
C LEU A 95 7.23 -10.42 -2.76
N LEU A 96 8.41 -10.99 -2.94
CA LEU A 96 9.32 -10.62 -4.04
C LEU A 96 8.62 -10.72 -5.39
N ASP A 97 7.90 -11.82 -5.60
CA ASP A 97 7.18 -12.04 -6.86
C ASP A 97 6.06 -11.03 -7.02
N VAL A 98 5.32 -10.76 -5.95
CA VAL A 98 4.22 -9.79 -5.98
C VAL A 98 4.73 -8.39 -6.30
N LEU A 99 5.85 -7.99 -5.70
CA LEU A 99 6.44 -6.67 -5.94
C LEU A 99 7.16 -6.58 -7.28
N ASP A 100 7.30 -7.72 -7.98
CA ASP A 100 7.97 -7.80 -9.28
C ASP A 100 9.38 -7.26 -9.19
N ILE A 101 10.10 -7.67 -8.15
CA ILE A 101 11.48 -7.26 -7.94
C ILE A 101 12.38 -8.15 -8.78
N THR A 102 13.14 -7.53 -9.67
CA THR A 102 14.14 -8.25 -10.42
C THR A 102 15.43 -8.31 -9.60
N THR A 103 16.02 -9.49 -9.53
CA THR A 103 17.20 -9.72 -8.71
C THR A 103 18.38 -10.21 -9.54
N GLU A 104 18.34 -10.00 -10.83
CA GLU A 104 19.39 -10.49 -11.72
C GLU A 104 20.70 -9.73 -11.56
N ASP A 105 20.69 -8.65 -10.84
CA ASP A 105 21.89 -7.82 -10.71
C ASP A 105 22.78 -8.28 -9.62
#